data_10adb6d7e90893369e89bf4abe83ff3b
#
_entry.id   10adb6d7e90893369e89bf4abe83ff3b
#
_cell.length_a   1.000
_cell.length_b   1.000
_cell.length_c   1.000
_cell.angle_alpha   90.00
_cell.angle_beta   90.00
_cell.angle_gamma   90.00
#
_symmetry.space_group_name_H-M   'P 1'
#
loop_
_entity.id
_entity.type
_entity.pdbx_description
1 polymer ?
#
loop_
_entity_poly.entity_id
_entity_poly.type
_entity_poly.pdbx_seq_one_letter_code
_entity_poly.pdbx_strand_id
1 'polypeptide(L)'
;PRTGRPPAGPAVVARGHHTRRPAPPRRTRHATPPTAISSPRRLGALLVATILAFALIGIRLVDVQARNRGRYVRLGLNQRVQTVTVPAQRGSIFDRNGNALAVSSDATTISADPRVIHDPVAAAAKLAPLVGVDGATLLARLSDHTRGFVYVARKVDVPVVRAVRALHLAGLAYTPEPKRYYPADPLAAPVLGVVGTDNGGLSGVEAGSQPTLAGQNGRLVVEQDPRGRALPNGTRQDRPAVKGSDLVLTIDQSMQYQAERVLADEVTSAHAKGGTAIIADVRTGDLLAMVSVDGPNGPVPAHPASGLELNRPLTDVFEPGSTAKVVTIAT
;
A
#
# COMPACT_ATOMS: atom_id res chain seq x y z
N PRO A 1 45.06 -18.53 47.67
CA PRO A 1 45.80 -19.15 48.70
C PRO A 1 44.99 -19.16 50.00
N ARG A 2 44.77 -20.32 50.41
CA ARG A 2 45.14 -20.91 51.68
C ARG A 2 44.62 -20.14 52.90
N THR A 3 43.97 -20.69 53.78
CA THR A 3 44.04 -21.82 54.70
C THR A 3 43.36 -21.35 55.98
N GLY A 4 42.74 -22.03 56.80
CA GLY A 4 42.86 -23.32 57.32
C GLY A 4 41.94 -23.49 58.54
N ARG A 5 41.50 -24.63 58.70
CA ARG A 5 41.00 -25.28 59.92
C ARG A 5 42.19 -25.49 60.88
N PRO A 6 42.08 -25.99 62.09
CA PRO A 6 41.07 -26.46 63.02
C PRO A 6 41.51 -26.21 64.51
N PRO A 7 41.38 -27.07 65.52
CA PRO A 7 40.43 -28.15 65.91
C PRO A 7 39.97 -28.09 67.37
N ALA A 8 39.29 -29.15 67.72
CA ALA A 8 38.65 -29.60 68.93
C ALA A 8 39.56 -29.78 70.16
N GLY A 9 38.92 -29.97 71.29
CA GLY A 9 39.45 -30.66 72.43
C GLY A 9 38.55 -30.57 73.68
N PRO A 10 38.50 -31.61 74.45
CA PRO A 10 37.42 -31.92 75.39
C PRO A 10 37.80 -31.67 76.87
N ALA A 11 36.83 -31.61 77.74
CA ALA A 11 37.01 -31.95 79.21
C ALA A 11 35.66 -31.99 79.87
N VAL A 12 35.27 -33.10 80.33
CA VAL A 12 35.42 -33.71 81.64
C VAL A 12 34.42 -33.26 82.69
N VAL A 13 33.43 -34.09 82.88
CA VAL A 13 32.82 -34.66 84.08
C VAL A 13 32.86 -33.86 85.40
N ALA A 14 31.66 -33.61 85.96
CA ALA A 14 31.41 -33.63 87.38
C ALA A 14 30.00 -34.13 87.68
N ARG A 15 29.87 -35.23 88.36
CA ARG A 15 28.64 -35.80 88.95
C ARG A 15 28.20 -34.89 90.14
N GLY A 16 26.97 -34.53 90.20
CA GLY A 16 26.31 -34.03 91.38
C GLY A 16 24.97 -34.70 91.55
N HIS A 17 24.88 -35.58 92.50
CA HIS A 17 23.61 -36.14 92.97
C HIS A 17 22.77 -35.09 93.63
N HIS A 18 21.58 -34.84 93.15
CA HIS A 18 20.49 -34.24 93.96
C HIS A 18 19.17 -34.92 93.69
N THR A 19 18.61 -35.31 94.79
CA THR A 19 17.34 -35.98 95.07
C THR A 19 16.17 -35.51 94.28
N ARG A 20 15.46 -36.43 93.65
CA ARG A 20 14.17 -36.25 93.00
C ARG A 20 13.09 -35.86 93.98
N ARG A 21 12.47 -34.71 93.80
CA ARG A 21 11.09 -34.41 94.28
C ARG A 21 10.10 -34.79 93.18
N PRO A 22 8.95 -35.40 93.47
CA PRO A 22 7.98 -35.79 92.46
C PRO A 22 7.29 -34.56 91.92
N ALA A 23 7.23 -34.45 90.60
CA ALA A 23 6.48 -33.39 89.93
C ALA A 23 4.97 -33.59 89.97
N PRO A 24 4.16 -32.58 90.10
CA PRO A 24 2.71 -32.71 90.08
C PRO A 24 2.22 -33.14 88.68
N PRO A 25 1.04 -33.79 88.60
CA PRO A 25 0.58 -34.35 87.33
C PRO A 25 0.28 -33.22 86.30
N ARG A 26 0.91 -33.36 85.15
CA ARG A 26 0.63 -32.52 83.95
C ARG A 26 -0.84 -32.70 83.60
N ARG A 27 -1.66 -31.65 83.79
CA ARG A 27 -2.98 -31.56 83.21
C ARG A 27 -2.82 -31.62 81.69
N THR A 28 -3.27 -32.68 81.07
CA THR A 28 -3.48 -32.81 79.66
C THR A 28 -4.53 -31.74 79.27
N ARG A 29 -4.04 -30.70 78.60
CA ARG A 29 -4.95 -29.81 77.86
C ARG A 29 -5.56 -30.67 76.78
N HIS A 30 -6.82 -31.02 76.93
CA HIS A 30 -7.65 -31.48 75.83
C HIS A 30 -7.61 -30.39 74.75
N ALA A 31 -6.93 -30.71 73.63
CA ALA A 31 -7.06 -29.90 72.42
C ALA A 31 -8.52 -29.98 72.02
N THR A 32 -9.23 -28.88 72.16
CA THR A 32 -10.54 -28.71 71.57
C THR A 32 -10.41 -28.88 70.08
N PRO A 33 -11.14 -29.82 69.44
CA PRO A 33 -11.14 -29.91 67.99
C PRO A 33 -11.55 -28.59 67.39
N PRO A 34 -10.96 -28.16 66.25
CA PRO A 34 -11.39 -26.92 65.60
C PRO A 34 -12.88 -27.06 65.33
N THR A 35 -13.66 -26.19 65.93
CA THR A 35 -15.09 -26.05 65.65
C THR A 35 -15.26 -25.78 64.18
N ALA A 36 -15.64 -26.81 63.43
CA ALA A 36 -16.07 -26.67 62.04
C ALA A 36 -17.25 -25.67 62.06
N ILE A 37 -16.97 -24.45 61.65
CA ILE A 37 -17.96 -23.39 61.51
C ILE A 37 -18.79 -23.71 60.27
N SER A 38 -19.60 -24.72 60.34
CA SER A 38 -20.69 -24.99 59.42
C SER A 38 -21.90 -24.17 59.79
N SER A 39 -21.88 -22.87 59.52
CA SER A 39 -23.12 -22.13 59.60
C SER A 39 -23.92 -22.38 58.31
N PRO A 40 -25.01 -23.15 58.35
CA PRO A 40 -25.82 -23.46 57.14
C PRO A 40 -26.26 -22.24 56.38
N ARG A 41 -26.35 -21.08 57.09
CA ARG A 41 -26.62 -19.78 56.46
C ARG A 41 -25.51 -19.28 55.53
N ARG A 42 -24.22 -19.54 55.83
CA ARG A 42 -23.08 -19.14 54.97
C ARG A 42 -22.94 -20.06 53.74
N LEU A 43 -23.21 -21.34 53.92
CA LEU A 43 -23.30 -22.29 52.82
C LEU A 43 -24.47 -21.98 51.90
N GLY A 44 -25.64 -21.66 52.45
CA GLY A 44 -26.79 -21.20 51.67
C GLY A 44 -26.52 -19.90 50.90
N ALA A 45 -25.87 -18.92 51.55
CA ALA A 45 -25.47 -17.68 50.87
C ALA A 45 -24.48 -17.91 49.71
N LEU A 46 -23.49 -18.78 49.90
CA LEU A 46 -22.56 -19.17 48.84
C LEU A 46 -23.26 -19.89 47.67
N LEU A 47 -24.19 -20.80 47.99
CA LEU A 47 -24.97 -21.50 46.95
C LEU A 47 -25.81 -20.50 46.15
N VAL A 48 -26.53 -19.59 46.81
CA VAL A 48 -27.33 -18.54 46.15
C VAL A 48 -26.44 -17.63 45.30
N ALA A 49 -25.29 -17.20 45.81
CA ALA A 49 -24.32 -16.38 45.05
C ALA A 49 -23.82 -17.10 43.81
N THR A 50 -23.53 -18.41 43.93
CA THR A 50 -23.09 -19.25 42.79
C THR A 50 -24.21 -19.39 41.75
N ILE A 51 -25.45 -19.65 42.17
CA ILE A 51 -26.60 -19.73 41.26
C ILE A 51 -26.83 -18.40 40.54
N LEU A 52 -26.74 -17.27 41.25
CA LEU A 52 -26.87 -15.93 40.65
C LEU A 52 -25.74 -15.66 39.64
N ALA A 53 -24.49 -16.05 39.93
CA ALA A 53 -23.38 -15.92 39.02
C ALA A 53 -23.60 -16.75 37.73
N PHE A 54 -24.05 -18.02 37.87
CA PHE A 54 -24.38 -18.84 36.71
C PHE A 54 -25.59 -18.32 35.92
N ALA A 55 -26.61 -17.80 36.60
CA ALA A 55 -27.73 -17.16 35.94
C ALA A 55 -27.31 -15.93 35.11
N LEU A 56 -26.43 -15.10 35.69
CA LEU A 56 -25.91 -13.91 35.02
C LEU A 56 -25.07 -14.30 33.79
N ILE A 57 -24.23 -15.35 33.91
CA ILE A 57 -23.46 -15.90 32.76
C ILE A 57 -24.44 -16.46 31.73
N GLY A 58 -25.48 -17.17 32.12
CA GLY A 58 -26.50 -17.71 31.20
C GLY A 58 -27.25 -16.61 30.44
N ILE A 59 -27.68 -15.57 31.14
CA ILE A 59 -28.33 -14.40 30.53
C ILE A 59 -27.37 -13.73 29.53
N ARG A 60 -26.11 -13.57 29.92
CA ARG A 60 -25.10 -12.98 29.05
C ARG A 60 -24.84 -13.85 27.81
N LEU A 61 -24.82 -15.16 27.97
CA LEU A 61 -24.64 -16.10 26.90
C LEU A 61 -25.81 -16.03 25.88
N VAL A 62 -27.05 -15.97 26.39
CA VAL A 62 -28.24 -15.79 25.54
C VAL A 62 -28.20 -14.44 24.82
N ASP A 63 -27.80 -13.36 25.49
CA ASP A 63 -27.66 -12.03 24.86
C ASP A 63 -26.66 -12.07 23.70
N VAL A 64 -25.49 -12.67 23.93
CA VAL A 64 -24.42 -12.76 22.91
C VAL A 64 -24.84 -13.68 21.75
N GLN A 65 -25.46 -14.84 22.05
CA GLN A 65 -25.78 -15.86 21.03
C GLN A 65 -27.08 -15.61 20.31
N ALA A 66 -28.09 -15.05 20.94
CA ALA A 66 -29.41 -14.84 20.33
C ALA A 66 -29.63 -13.39 19.86
N ARG A 67 -29.42 -12.41 20.73
CA ARG A 67 -29.71 -10.99 20.40
C ARG A 67 -28.62 -10.33 19.58
N ASN A 68 -27.36 -10.55 19.95
CA ASN A 68 -26.22 -9.86 19.35
C ASN A 68 -25.40 -10.70 18.39
N ARG A 69 -25.86 -11.92 18.04
CA ARG A 69 -25.16 -12.83 17.11
C ARG A 69 -24.73 -12.15 15.81
N GLY A 70 -25.65 -11.43 15.16
CA GLY A 70 -25.37 -10.76 13.90
C GLY A 70 -24.34 -9.63 14.00
N ARG A 71 -24.23 -8.98 15.16
CA ARG A 71 -23.23 -7.95 15.43
C ARG A 71 -21.85 -8.58 15.61
N TYR A 72 -21.74 -9.64 16.42
CA TYR A 72 -20.45 -10.30 16.66
C TYR A 72 -19.94 -11.06 15.43
N VAL A 73 -20.83 -11.68 14.67
CA VAL A 73 -20.46 -12.30 13.37
C VAL A 73 -19.95 -11.25 12.40
N ARG A 74 -20.62 -10.09 12.28
CA ARG A 74 -20.12 -8.99 11.42
C ARG A 74 -18.79 -8.43 11.89
N LEU A 75 -18.59 -8.23 13.18
CA LEU A 75 -17.31 -7.79 13.73
C LEU A 75 -16.20 -8.80 13.46
N GLY A 76 -16.48 -10.10 13.64
CA GLY A 76 -15.55 -11.17 13.34
C GLY A 76 -15.22 -11.28 11.85
N LEU A 77 -16.21 -11.14 10.98
CA LEU A 77 -15.98 -11.11 9.53
C LEU A 77 -15.17 -9.88 9.11
N ASN A 78 -15.49 -8.70 9.63
CA ASN A 78 -14.74 -7.47 9.32
C ASN A 78 -13.28 -7.52 9.74
N GLN A 79 -12.93 -8.32 10.76
CA GLN A 79 -11.55 -8.53 11.17
C GLN A 79 -10.80 -9.56 10.32
N ARG A 80 -11.52 -10.50 9.71
CA ARG A 80 -10.93 -11.59 8.92
C ARG A 80 -10.99 -11.37 7.43
N VAL A 81 -11.98 -10.59 6.96
CA VAL A 81 -12.20 -10.37 5.54
C VAL A 81 -11.45 -9.12 5.10
N GLN A 82 -10.47 -9.31 4.24
CA GLN A 82 -9.79 -8.22 3.57
C GLN A 82 -10.30 -8.09 2.14
N THR A 83 -10.65 -6.86 1.78
CA THR A 83 -10.97 -6.51 0.40
C THR A 83 -9.75 -5.89 -0.25
N VAL A 84 -9.24 -6.55 -1.28
CA VAL A 84 -8.14 -6.06 -2.10
C VAL A 84 -8.72 -5.58 -3.42
N THR A 85 -8.45 -4.32 -3.77
CA THR A 85 -8.77 -3.80 -5.10
C THR A 85 -7.73 -4.33 -6.08
N VAL A 86 -8.19 -4.94 -7.17
CA VAL A 86 -7.35 -5.39 -8.28
C VAL A 86 -7.42 -4.30 -9.36
N PRO A 87 -6.35 -3.52 -9.58
CA PRO A 87 -6.38 -2.44 -10.54
C PRO A 87 -6.66 -2.96 -11.96
N ALA A 88 -7.53 -2.27 -12.70
CA ALA A 88 -7.75 -2.54 -14.10
C ALA A 88 -6.55 -2.08 -14.94
N GLN A 89 -6.25 -2.80 -16.00
CA GLN A 89 -5.35 -2.30 -17.04
C GLN A 89 -6.08 -1.21 -17.82
N ARG A 90 -5.40 -0.09 -17.99
CA ARG A 90 -5.90 1.03 -18.78
C ARG A 90 -5.86 0.68 -20.27
N GLY A 91 -6.87 1.08 -21.04
CA GLY A 91 -6.91 0.90 -22.48
C GLY A 91 -5.70 1.52 -23.18
N SER A 92 -5.27 0.94 -24.29
CA SER A 92 -4.18 1.45 -25.10
C SER A 92 -4.62 2.63 -25.96
N ILE A 93 -3.70 3.50 -26.32
CA ILE A 93 -3.94 4.58 -27.28
C ILE A 93 -3.05 4.29 -28.50
N PHE A 94 -3.68 4.27 -29.66
CA PHE A 94 -3.03 4.03 -30.94
C PHE A 94 -3.14 5.26 -31.84
N ASP A 95 -2.21 5.40 -32.78
CA ASP A 95 -2.35 6.31 -33.89
C ASP A 95 -3.35 5.78 -34.93
N ARG A 96 -3.64 6.54 -35.99
CA ARG A 96 -4.55 6.14 -37.06
C ARG A 96 -4.13 4.87 -37.82
N ASN A 97 -2.85 4.49 -37.75
CA ASN A 97 -2.25 3.34 -38.44
C ASN A 97 -2.09 2.12 -37.51
N GLY A 98 -2.51 2.23 -36.24
CA GLY A 98 -2.40 1.17 -35.24
C GLY A 98 -1.06 1.12 -34.51
N ASN A 99 -0.19 2.13 -34.67
CA ASN A 99 1.03 2.24 -33.87
C ASN A 99 0.70 2.63 -32.45
N ALA A 100 1.34 1.98 -31.48
CA ALA A 100 1.06 2.24 -30.07
C ALA A 100 1.68 3.56 -29.61
N LEU A 101 0.84 4.49 -29.14
CA LEU A 101 1.26 5.75 -28.54
C LEU A 101 1.31 5.68 -27.01
N ALA A 102 0.37 4.93 -26.41
CA ALA A 102 0.39 4.66 -24.97
C ALA A 102 -0.18 3.28 -24.67
N VAL A 103 0.52 2.50 -23.84
CA VAL A 103 0.10 1.14 -23.46
C VAL A 103 0.23 0.95 -21.96
N SER A 104 -0.51 -0.03 -21.43
CA SER A 104 -0.35 -0.48 -20.05
C SER A 104 0.49 -1.74 -20.02
N SER A 105 1.56 -1.74 -19.24
CA SER A 105 2.40 -2.91 -18.98
C SER A 105 2.19 -3.45 -17.57
N ASP A 106 2.42 -4.74 -17.40
CA ASP A 106 2.38 -5.38 -16.09
C ASP A 106 3.55 -4.89 -15.24
N ALA A 107 3.22 -4.41 -14.06
CA ALA A 107 4.20 -4.00 -13.05
C ALA A 107 3.71 -4.43 -11.67
N THR A 108 4.56 -4.30 -10.68
CA THR A 108 4.26 -4.74 -9.31
C THR A 108 4.70 -3.67 -8.33
N THR A 109 3.83 -3.32 -7.43
CA THR A 109 4.16 -2.49 -6.28
C THR A 109 4.69 -3.39 -5.17
N ILE A 110 5.86 -3.03 -4.64
CA ILE A 110 6.53 -3.69 -3.54
C ILE A 110 6.27 -2.85 -2.28
N SER A 111 5.67 -3.46 -1.29
CA SER A 111 5.46 -2.88 0.04
C SER A 111 6.14 -3.72 1.11
N ALA A 112 6.32 -3.14 2.27
CA ALA A 112 6.92 -3.80 3.42
C ALA A 112 6.11 -3.56 4.69
N ASP A 113 6.12 -4.53 5.60
CA ASP A 113 5.73 -4.35 6.99
C ASP A 113 7.00 -4.17 7.84
N PRO A 114 7.33 -2.95 8.26
CA PRO A 114 8.54 -2.69 9.04
C PRO A 114 8.63 -3.48 10.34
N ARG A 115 7.50 -3.87 10.93
CA ARG A 115 7.46 -4.64 12.19
C ARG A 115 8.00 -6.05 12.04
N VAL A 116 8.05 -6.58 10.82
CA VAL A 116 8.52 -7.94 10.48
C VAL A 116 9.96 -7.93 10.00
N ILE A 117 10.50 -6.75 9.63
CA ILE A 117 11.87 -6.61 9.13
C ILE A 117 12.82 -6.55 10.32
N HIS A 118 13.66 -7.59 10.49
CA HIS A 118 14.60 -7.67 11.61
C HIS A 118 15.81 -6.74 11.47
N ASP A 119 16.30 -6.56 10.24
CA ASP A 119 17.47 -5.71 9.94
C ASP A 119 17.11 -4.71 8.81
N PRO A 120 16.58 -3.53 9.17
CA PRO A 120 16.24 -2.50 8.20
C PRO A 120 17.44 -1.97 7.40
N VAL A 121 18.64 -1.95 8.02
CA VAL A 121 19.86 -1.44 7.38
C VAL A 121 20.29 -2.36 6.24
N ALA A 122 20.42 -3.66 6.52
CA ALA A 122 20.76 -4.64 5.50
C ALA A 122 19.67 -4.76 4.43
N ALA A 123 18.40 -4.66 4.81
CA ALA A 123 17.28 -4.68 3.87
C ALA A 123 17.32 -3.47 2.93
N ALA A 124 17.50 -2.25 3.45
CA ALA A 124 17.60 -1.03 2.66
C ALA A 124 18.80 -1.08 1.72
N ALA A 125 19.98 -1.52 2.20
CA ALA A 125 21.19 -1.61 1.38
C ALA A 125 21.03 -2.58 0.18
N LYS A 126 20.29 -3.67 0.35
CA LYS A 126 20.01 -4.64 -0.73
C LYS A 126 18.91 -4.17 -1.69
N LEU A 127 17.87 -3.52 -1.17
CA LEU A 127 16.71 -3.12 -1.96
C LEU A 127 16.94 -1.85 -2.77
N ALA A 128 17.57 -0.82 -2.15
CA ALA A 128 17.72 0.50 -2.75
C ALA A 128 18.30 0.48 -4.17
N PRO A 129 19.43 -0.22 -4.44
CA PRO A 129 20.02 -0.25 -5.79
C PRO A 129 19.15 -1.00 -6.81
N LEU A 130 18.34 -1.96 -6.37
CA LEU A 130 17.47 -2.72 -7.27
C LEU A 130 16.23 -1.92 -7.68
N VAL A 131 15.64 -1.18 -6.74
CA VAL A 131 14.38 -0.47 -6.98
C VAL A 131 14.58 1.00 -7.37
N GLY A 132 15.81 1.50 -7.39
CA GLY A 132 16.14 2.88 -7.76
C GLY A 132 15.62 3.93 -6.76
N VAL A 133 15.50 3.57 -5.48
CA VAL A 133 15.07 4.47 -4.40
C VAL A 133 16.29 4.85 -3.57
N ASP A 134 16.35 6.11 -3.12
CA ASP A 134 17.40 6.55 -2.22
C ASP A 134 17.49 5.70 -0.94
N GLY A 135 18.70 5.22 -0.62
CA GLY A 135 18.91 4.29 0.48
C GLY A 135 18.56 4.86 1.85
N ALA A 136 18.84 6.17 2.09
CA ALA A 136 18.50 6.82 3.34
C ALA A 136 16.99 6.96 3.53
N THR A 137 16.29 7.32 2.46
CA THR A 137 14.82 7.39 2.44
C THR A 137 14.21 6.03 2.68
N LEU A 138 14.73 4.98 2.05
CA LEU A 138 14.23 3.61 2.24
C LEU A 138 14.51 3.10 3.65
N LEU A 139 15.71 3.34 4.18
CA LEU A 139 16.07 3.00 5.56
C LEU A 139 15.11 3.66 6.56
N ALA A 140 14.85 4.96 6.42
CA ALA A 140 13.93 5.67 7.30
C ALA A 140 12.51 5.04 7.29
N ARG A 141 12.01 4.65 6.10
CA ARG A 141 10.71 3.97 5.97
C ARG A 141 10.69 2.59 6.63
N LEU A 142 11.75 1.80 6.45
CA LEU A 142 11.84 0.43 6.97
C LEU A 142 12.14 0.37 8.48
N SER A 143 12.67 1.44 9.06
CA SER A 143 12.96 1.55 10.50
C SER A 143 11.76 2.03 11.32
N ASP A 144 10.69 2.51 10.68
CA ASP A 144 9.49 3.00 11.38
C ASP A 144 8.56 1.85 11.77
N HIS A 145 8.88 1.16 12.86
CA HIS A 145 8.09 0.04 13.39
C HIS A 145 6.70 0.44 13.92
N THR A 146 6.34 1.72 13.93
CA THR A 146 4.98 2.15 14.29
C THR A 146 4.00 1.86 13.15
N ARG A 147 4.49 1.72 11.92
CA ARG A 147 3.72 1.45 10.73
C ARG A 147 3.71 -0.03 10.38
N GLY A 148 2.54 -0.54 10.01
CA GLY A 148 2.40 -1.91 9.49
C GLY A 148 2.51 -1.99 7.96
N PHE A 149 2.68 -0.85 7.28
CA PHE A 149 2.74 -0.78 5.83
C PHE A 149 3.56 0.43 5.39
N VAL A 150 4.52 0.20 4.51
CA VAL A 150 5.27 1.26 3.80
C VAL A 150 5.51 0.83 2.36
N TYR A 151 5.51 1.78 1.44
CA TYR A 151 5.93 1.52 0.06
C TYR A 151 7.46 1.43 -0.01
N VAL A 152 7.97 0.33 -0.55
CA VAL A 152 9.37 0.18 -0.97
C VAL A 152 9.54 0.85 -2.33
N ALA A 153 8.78 0.40 -3.32
CA ALA A 153 8.70 1.03 -4.63
C ALA A 153 7.37 0.68 -5.30
N ARG A 154 6.83 1.59 -6.10
CA ARG A 154 5.59 1.36 -6.87
C ARG A 154 5.91 1.11 -8.34
N LYS A 155 5.06 0.31 -9.00
CA LYS A 155 5.09 0.05 -10.45
C LYS A 155 6.46 -0.41 -10.95
N VAL A 156 7.04 -1.34 -10.19
CA VAL A 156 8.35 -1.93 -10.48
C VAL A 156 8.22 -2.95 -11.61
N ASP A 157 9.14 -2.92 -12.54
CA ASP A 157 9.14 -3.81 -13.71
C ASP A 157 9.46 -5.26 -13.30
N VAL A 158 8.92 -6.22 -14.05
CA VAL A 158 8.98 -7.66 -13.76
C VAL A 158 10.40 -8.19 -13.48
N PRO A 159 11.45 -7.81 -14.21
CA PRO A 159 12.81 -8.27 -13.94
C PRO A 159 13.31 -7.86 -12.54
N VAL A 160 13.04 -6.61 -12.15
CA VAL A 160 13.44 -6.07 -10.84
C VAL A 160 12.67 -6.77 -9.71
N VAL A 161 11.37 -6.98 -9.90
CA VAL A 161 10.55 -7.75 -8.93
C VAL A 161 11.11 -9.15 -8.71
N ARG A 162 11.56 -9.80 -9.78
CA ARG A 162 12.19 -11.13 -9.69
C ARG A 162 13.49 -11.08 -8.88
N ALA A 163 14.33 -10.07 -9.12
CA ALA A 163 15.57 -9.87 -8.36
C ALA A 163 15.29 -9.62 -6.87
N VAL A 164 14.29 -8.78 -6.56
CA VAL A 164 13.90 -8.52 -5.16
C VAL A 164 13.35 -9.78 -4.49
N ARG A 165 12.53 -10.58 -5.18
CA ARG A 165 12.02 -11.85 -4.63
C ARG A 165 13.14 -12.84 -4.32
N ALA A 166 14.20 -12.86 -5.12
CA ALA A 166 15.37 -13.73 -4.89
C ALA A 166 16.15 -13.38 -3.61
N LEU A 167 15.96 -12.19 -3.03
CA LEU A 167 16.54 -11.83 -1.75
C LEU A 167 15.88 -12.52 -0.55
N HIS A 168 14.70 -13.12 -0.73
CA HIS A 168 13.92 -13.83 0.30
C HIS A 168 13.75 -13.04 1.62
N LEU A 169 13.58 -11.71 1.51
CA LEU A 169 13.40 -10.84 2.67
C LEU A 169 11.99 -11.03 3.26
N ALA A 170 11.92 -11.28 4.56
CA ALA A 170 10.66 -11.34 5.28
C ALA A 170 9.99 -9.96 5.34
N GLY A 171 8.66 -9.94 5.40
CA GLY A 171 7.89 -8.70 5.55
C GLY A 171 7.63 -7.95 4.24
N LEU A 172 8.07 -8.46 3.07
CA LEU A 172 7.74 -7.88 1.78
C LEU A 172 6.43 -8.44 1.22
N ALA A 173 5.61 -7.57 0.67
CA ALA A 173 4.40 -7.91 -0.08
C ALA A 173 4.45 -7.36 -1.50
N TYR A 174 3.79 -8.06 -2.42
CA TYR A 174 3.83 -7.78 -3.86
C TYR A 174 2.41 -7.67 -4.38
N THR A 175 2.03 -6.47 -4.83
CA THR A 175 0.70 -6.19 -5.36
C THR A 175 0.81 -5.85 -6.85
N PRO A 176 0.10 -6.56 -7.74
CA PRO A 176 0.03 -6.18 -9.15
C PRO A 176 -0.50 -4.75 -9.29
N GLU A 177 0.20 -3.92 -10.04
CA GLU A 177 -0.20 -2.54 -10.31
C GLU A 177 0.26 -2.16 -11.73
N PRO A 178 -0.68 -1.97 -12.71
CA PRO A 178 -0.29 -1.65 -14.08
C PRO A 178 0.46 -0.32 -14.17
N LYS A 179 1.48 -0.28 -15.03
CA LYS A 179 2.30 0.91 -15.32
C LYS A 179 1.97 1.42 -16.71
N ARG A 180 1.72 2.73 -16.85
CA ARG A 180 1.57 3.37 -18.14
C ARG A 180 2.94 3.53 -18.80
N TYR A 181 3.03 3.21 -20.07
CA TYR A 181 4.24 3.31 -20.88
C TYR A 181 3.90 3.98 -22.21
N TYR A 182 4.76 4.89 -22.64
CA TYR A 182 4.64 5.64 -23.88
C TYR A 182 5.81 5.22 -24.81
N PRO A 183 5.56 4.31 -25.78
CA PRO A 183 6.64 3.74 -26.59
C PRO A 183 7.41 4.75 -27.42
N ALA A 184 6.75 5.84 -27.83
CA ALA A 184 7.29 6.89 -28.68
C ALA A 184 7.63 8.18 -27.92
N ASP A 185 7.71 8.13 -26.57
CA ASP A 185 8.01 9.31 -25.75
C ASP A 185 9.32 10.00 -26.21
N PRO A 186 9.33 11.34 -26.38
CA PRO A 186 8.30 12.32 -26.02
C PRO A 186 7.24 12.67 -27.09
N LEU A 187 7.13 11.91 -28.16
CA LEU A 187 6.26 12.21 -29.29
C LEU A 187 4.79 12.41 -28.86
N ALA A 188 4.20 13.49 -29.34
CA ALA A 188 2.81 13.91 -29.03
C ALA A 188 2.51 14.03 -27.52
N ALA A 189 3.51 14.22 -26.67
CA ALA A 189 3.33 14.28 -25.23
C ALA A 189 2.26 15.33 -24.80
N PRO A 190 2.21 16.56 -25.34
CA PRO A 190 1.17 17.52 -24.99
C PRO A 190 -0.25 17.09 -25.39
N VAL A 191 -0.37 16.28 -26.44
CA VAL A 191 -1.66 15.75 -26.94
C VAL A 191 -2.10 14.57 -26.07
N LEU A 192 -1.21 13.60 -25.87
CA LEU A 192 -1.49 12.40 -25.09
C LEU A 192 -1.74 12.75 -23.62
N GLY A 193 -0.94 13.65 -23.09
CA GLY A 193 -0.94 13.97 -21.67
C GLY A 193 -0.29 12.87 -20.83
N VAL A 194 -0.53 12.92 -19.54
CA VAL A 194 0.10 12.01 -18.58
C VAL A 194 -0.91 11.37 -17.63
N VAL A 195 -0.50 10.24 -17.07
CA VAL A 195 -1.24 9.47 -16.07
C VAL A 195 -0.55 9.61 -14.72
N GLY A 196 -1.32 9.89 -13.70
CA GLY A 196 -0.83 9.96 -12.32
C GLY A 196 -0.45 8.60 -11.73
N THR A 197 0.11 8.64 -10.55
CA THR A 197 0.56 7.43 -9.83
C THR A 197 -0.56 6.41 -9.65
N ASP A 198 -1.81 6.85 -9.51
CA ASP A 198 -2.97 5.98 -9.29
C ASP A 198 -3.72 5.64 -10.59
N ASN A 199 -3.04 5.73 -11.74
CA ASN A 199 -3.56 5.43 -13.07
C ASN A 199 -4.74 6.31 -13.53
N GLY A 200 -4.98 7.45 -12.89
CA GLY A 200 -5.91 8.48 -13.38
C GLY A 200 -5.23 9.39 -14.38
N GLY A 201 -5.90 9.71 -15.49
CA GLY A 201 -5.42 10.72 -16.46
C GLY A 201 -5.39 12.10 -15.84
N LEU A 202 -4.27 12.83 -15.99
CA LEU A 202 -4.07 14.16 -15.41
C LEU A 202 -4.18 15.26 -16.46
N SER A 203 -3.84 14.98 -17.73
CA SER A 203 -3.87 15.94 -18.83
C SER A 203 -4.15 15.25 -20.17
N GLY A 204 -4.35 16.04 -21.22
CA GLY A 204 -4.48 15.59 -22.59
C GLY A 204 -5.59 14.56 -22.83
N VAL A 205 -5.37 13.69 -23.81
CA VAL A 205 -6.28 12.58 -24.15
C VAL A 205 -6.47 11.64 -23.00
N GLU A 206 -5.43 11.41 -22.19
CA GLU A 206 -5.51 10.55 -21.00
C GLU A 206 -6.56 11.05 -20.01
N ALA A 207 -6.66 12.35 -19.76
CA ALA A 207 -7.68 12.92 -18.89
C ALA A 207 -9.04 13.01 -19.58
N GLY A 208 -9.07 13.52 -20.82
CA GLY A 208 -10.32 13.73 -21.57
C GLY A 208 -11.07 12.42 -21.86
N SER A 209 -10.33 11.32 -22.07
CA SER A 209 -10.91 10.01 -22.34
C SER A 209 -10.87 9.07 -21.12
N GLN A 210 -10.74 9.62 -19.92
CA GLN A 210 -10.69 8.85 -18.67
C GLN A 210 -11.81 7.80 -18.53
N PRO A 211 -13.10 8.09 -18.81
CA PRO A 211 -14.18 7.10 -18.68
C PRO A 211 -14.01 5.88 -19.60
N THR A 212 -13.42 6.08 -20.77
CA THR A 212 -13.18 5.02 -21.77
C THR A 212 -11.95 4.21 -21.45
N LEU A 213 -10.85 4.90 -21.08
CA LEU A 213 -9.53 4.29 -20.90
C LEU A 213 -9.36 3.59 -19.54
N ALA A 214 -9.99 4.06 -18.47
CA ALA A 214 -9.68 3.60 -17.11
C ALA A 214 -10.04 2.14 -16.82
N GLY A 215 -11.05 1.59 -17.49
CA GLY A 215 -11.60 0.27 -17.17
C GLY A 215 -12.34 0.24 -15.82
N GLN A 216 -12.58 -0.95 -15.33
CA GLN A 216 -13.24 -1.18 -14.04
C GLN A 216 -12.34 -2.03 -13.14
N ASN A 217 -11.99 -1.50 -11.98
CA ASN A 217 -11.20 -2.25 -11.01
C ASN A 217 -11.96 -3.49 -10.54
N GLY A 218 -11.23 -4.57 -10.44
CA GLY A 218 -11.68 -5.80 -9.82
C GLY A 218 -11.66 -5.69 -8.29
N ARG A 219 -12.28 -6.68 -7.65
CA ARG A 219 -12.34 -6.78 -6.20
C ARG A 219 -12.10 -8.21 -5.78
N LEU A 220 -11.07 -8.43 -5.01
CA LEU A 220 -10.77 -9.70 -4.38
C LEU A 220 -11.09 -9.61 -2.89
N VAL A 221 -12.06 -10.39 -2.44
CA VAL A 221 -12.42 -10.52 -1.03
C VAL A 221 -11.83 -11.83 -0.54
N VAL A 222 -10.93 -11.77 0.44
CA VAL A 222 -10.21 -12.93 0.98
C VAL A 222 -10.33 -12.94 2.49
N GLU A 223 -10.66 -14.12 3.04
CA GLU A 223 -10.59 -14.32 4.48
C GLU A 223 -9.16 -14.67 4.90
N GLN A 224 -8.64 -13.95 5.89
CA GLN A 224 -7.25 -14.05 6.34
C GLN A 224 -7.18 -14.37 7.84
N ASP A 225 -6.09 -15.02 8.24
CA ASP A 225 -5.75 -15.19 9.65
C ASP A 225 -5.24 -13.86 10.27
N PRO A 226 -5.08 -13.77 11.60
CA PRO A 226 -4.54 -12.57 12.26
C PRO A 226 -3.13 -12.18 11.81
N ARG A 227 -2.42 -13.05 11.10
CA ARG A 227 -1.09 -12.80 10.51
C ARG A 227 -1.16 -12.37 9.04
N GLY A 228 -2.37 -12.17 8.49
CA GLY A 228 -2.57 -11.74 7.11
C GLY A 228 -2.46 -12.84 6.06
N ARG A 229 -2.42 -14.12 6.43
CA ARG A 229 -2.35 -15.23 5.48
C ARG A 229 -3.76 -15.67 5.08
N ALA A 230 -3.97 -15.83 3.77
CA ALA A 230 -5.26 -16.31 3.25
C ALA A 230 -5.58 -17.70 3.82
N LEU A 231 -6.82 -17.87 4.29
CA LEU A 231 -7.32 -19.16 4.77
C LEU A 231 -7.67 -20.04 3.57
N PRO A 232 -7.12 -21.27 3.45
CA PRO A 232 -7.35 -22.15 2.30
C PRO A 232 -8.83 -22.46 2.05
N ASN A 233 -9.63 -22.58 3.12
CA ASN A 233 -11.06 -22.87 3.09
C ASN A 233 -11.90 -21.64 3.47
N GLY A 234 -11.31 -20.44 3.49
CA GLY A 234 -12.00 -19.19 3.79
C GLY A 234 -12.83 -18.69 2.62
N THR A 235 -13.70 -17.73 2.90
CA THR A 235 -14.51 -17.09 1.86
C THR A 235 -13.57 -16.37 0.88
N ARG A 236 -13.70 -16.72 -0.39
CA ARG A 236 -13.03 -16.04 -1.50
C ARG A 236 -14.07 -15.62 -2.51
N GLN A 237 -14.22 -14.31 -2.72
CA GLN A 237 -15.02 -13.75 -3.80
C GLN A 237 -14.08 -12.96 -4.70
N ASP A 238 -14.06 -13.35 -5.97
CA ASP A 238 -13.23 -12.70 -6.99
C ASP A 238 -14.15 -12.05 -8.01
N ARG A 239 -14.08 -10.73 -8.12
CA ARG A 239 -14.64 -9.97 -9.22
C ARG A 239 -13.47 -9.47 -10.06
N PRO A 240 -13.22 -10.05 -11.22
CA PRO A 240 -12.08 -9.70 -12.05
C PRO A 240 -12.14 -8.24 -12.48
N ALA A 241 -10.97 -7.63 -12.66
CA ALA A 241 -10.85 -6.32 -13.27
C ALA A 241 -11.22 -6.41 -14.76
N VAL A 242 -11.88 -5.38 -15.26
CA VAL A 242 -12.20 -5.24 -16.68
C VAL A 242 -11.29 -4.18 -17.28
N LYS A 243 -10.48 -4.56 -18.27
CA LYS A 243 -9.59 -3.62 -18.99
C LYS A 243 -10.41 -2.49 -19.61
N GLY A 244 -9.84 -1.27 -19.63
CA GLY A 244 -10.40 -0.13 -20.36
C GLY A 244 -10.42 -0.37 -21.87
N SER A 245 -11.31 0.33 -22.56
CA SER A 245 -11.38 0.27 -24.03
C SER A 245 -10.17 0.97 -24.64
N ASP A 246 -9.67 0.42 -25.72
CA ASP A 246 -8.59 1.01 -26.49
C ASP A 246 -9.13 2.23 -27.29
N LEU A 247 -8.28 3.19 -27.58
CA LEU A 247 -8.59 4.41 -28.31
C LEU A 247 -7.68 4.53 -29.53
N VAL A 248 -8.25 4.83 -30.68
CA VAL A 248 -7.51 5.14 -31.91
C VAL A 248 -7.69 6.64 -32.19
N LEU A 249 -6.57 7.35 -32.30
CA LEU A 249 -6.54 8.77 -32.62
C LEU A 249 -6.46 8.96 -34.12
N THR A 250 -6.80 10.15 -34.59
CA THR A 250 -6.59 10.60 -35.98
C THR A 250 -5.13 10.98 -36.24
N ILE A 251 -4.32 11.19 -35.20
CA ILE A 251 -2.89 11.49 -35.28
C ILE A 251 -2.17 10.41 -36.08
N ASP A 252 -1.29 10.82 -36.98
CA ASP A 252 -0.34 9.98 -37.67
C ASP A 252 1.03 10.16 -37.04
N GLN A 253 1.57 9.07 -36.48
CA GLN A 253 2.84 9.10 -35.76
C GLN A 253 4.00 9.66 -36.58
N SER A 254 4.06 9.34 -37.87
CA SER A 254 5.12 9.78 -38.75
C SER A 254 4.99 11.29 -39.05
N MET A 255 3.78 11.77 -39.34
CA MET A 255 3.53 13.20 -39.57
C MET A 255 3.80 13.99 -38.30
N GLN A 256 3.36 13.51 -37.15
CA GLN A 256 3.61 14.14 -35.85
C GLN A 256 5.13 14.30 -35.62
N TYR A 257 5.90 13.24 -35.81
CA TYR A 257 7.35 13.27 -35.66
C TYR A 257 8.03 14.29 -36.58
N GLN A 258 7.66 14.28 -37.86
CA GLN A 258 8.22 15.22 -38.82
C GLN A 258 7.87 16.66 -38.47
N ALA A 259 6.61 16.92 -38.10
CA ALA A 259 6.14 18.24 -37.71
C ALA A 259 6.83 18.75 -36.43
N GLU A 260 7.01 17.90 -35.42
CA GLU A 260 7.75 18.27 -34.21
C GLU A 260 9.19 18.65 -34.51
N ARG A 261 9.86 17.83 -35.30
CA ARG A 261 11.26 18.06 -35.65
C ARG A 261 11.44 19.35 -36.44
N VAL A 262 10.66 19.56 -37.52
CA VAL A 262 10.75 20.74 -38.36
C VAL A 262 10.43 21.99 -37.54
N LEU A 263 9.38 21.94 -36.72
CA LEU A 263 9.00 23.08 -35.90
C LEU A 263 10.07 23.41 -34.82
N ALA A 264 10.70 22.38 -34.22
CA ALA A 264 11.77 22.57 -33.23
C ALA A 264 13.01 23.24 -33.87
N ASP A 265 13.39 22.81 -35.08
CA ASP A 265 14.48 23.39 -35.83
C ASP A 265 14.19 24.87 -36.18
N GLU A 266 12.97 25.18 -36.59
CA GLU A 266 12.55 26.56 -36.92
C GLU A 266 12.48 27.44 -35.68
N VAL A 267 11.88 26.97 -34.58
CA VAL A 267 11.80 27.72 -33.31
C VAL A 267 13.22 28.03 -32.79
N THR A 268 14.15 27.11 -32.97
CA THR A 268 15.54 27.32 -32.56
C THR A 268 16.24 28.34 -33.45
N SER A 269 16.09 28.22 -34.78
CA SER A 269 16.75 29.09 -35.75
C SER A 269 16.23 30.54 -35.68
N ALA A 270 14.94 30.70 -35.45
CA ALA A 270 14.29 31.98 -35.28
C ALA A 270 14.47 32.61 -33.90
N HIS A 271 15.10 31.89 -32.96
CA HIS A 271 15.22 32.28 -31.55
C HIS A 271 13.84 32.61 -30.94
N ALA A 272 12.80 31.91 -31.39
CA ALA A 272 11.43 32.12 -30.95
C ALA A 272 11.21 31.63 -29.51
N LYS A 273 10.18 32.16 -28.86
CA LYS A 273 9.75 31.72 -27.52
C LYS A 273 9.11 30.32 -27.54
N GLY A 274 8.60 29.93 -28.69
CA GLY A 274 7.94 28.67 -28.93
C GLY A 274 7.19 28.71 -30.26
N GLY A 275 6.61 27.57 -30.62
CA GLY A 275 5.81 27.46 -31.86
C GLY A 275 4.75 26.39 -31.72
N THR A 276 3.72 26.52 -32.56
CA THR A 276 2.66 25.53 -32.68
C THR A 276 2.38 25.22 -34.14
N ALA A 277 2.04 23.98 -34.45
CA ALA A 277 1.62 23.56 -35.77
C ALA A 277 0.48 22.55 -35.67
N ILE A 278 -0.49 22.67 -36.56
CA ILE A 278 -1.59 21.73 -36.72
C ILE A 278 -1.66 21.33 -38.21
N ILE A 279 -1.67 20.00 -38.43
CA ILE A 279 -1.89 19.43 -39.76
C ILE A 279 -3.24 18.72 -39.73
N ALA A 280 -4.14 19.16 -40.63
CA ALA A 280 -5.47 18.59 -40.75
C ALA A 280 -5.78 18.12 -42.18
N ASP A 281 -6.52 17.04 -42.32
CA ASP A 281 -7.11 16.62 -43.60
C ASP A 281 -8.29 17.52 -43.89
N VAL A 282 -8.21 18.32 -44.93
CA VAL A 282 -9.25 19.32 -45.31
C VAL A 282 -10.58 18.68 -45.71
N ARG A 283 -10.59 17.37 -46.04
CA ARG A 283 -11.80 16.69 -46.48
C ARG A 283 -12.58 16.11 -45.29
N THR A 284 -11.90 15.69 -44.25
CA THR A 284 -12.52 15.01 -43.10
C THR A 284 -12.50 15.84 -41.81
N GLY A 285 -11.60 16.84 -41.75
CA GLY A 285 -11.31 17.57 -40.52
C GLY A 285 -10.45 16.83 -39.52
N ASP A 286 -9.94 15.61 -39.85
CA ASP A 286 -9.07 14.85 -38.98
C ASP A 286 -7.78 15.59 -38.72
N LEU A 287 -7.40 15.70 -37.45
CA LEU A 287 -6.11 16.24 -37.05
C LEU A 287 -5.05 15.13 -37.16
N LEU A 288 -4.12 15.28 -38.14
CA LEU A 288 -3.07 14.32 -38.42
C LEU A 288 -1.82 14.57 -37.58
N ALA A 289 -1.56 15.83 -37.22
CA ALA A 289 -0.54 16.21 -36.28
C ALA A 289 -0.97 17.46 -35.50
N MET A 290 -0.58 17.54 -34.24
CA MET A 290 -0.77 18.69 -33.37
C MET A 290 0.48 18.87 -32.52
N VAL A 291 1.25 19.90 -32.79
CA VAL A 291 2.59 20.10 -32.26
C VAL A 291 2.65 21.35 -31.39
N SER A 292 3.38 21.25 -30.30
CA SER A 292 3.73 22.35 -29.42
C SER A 292 5.21 22.21 -29.06
N VAL A 293 6.00 23.25 -29.33
CA VAL A 293 7.43 23.29 -29.02
C VAL A 293 7.74 24.55 -28.24
N ASP A 294 8.43 24.39 -27.10
CA ASP A 294 8.99 25.51 -26.34
C ASP A 294 10.38 25.87 -26.89
N GLY A 295 10.61 27.15 -27.09
CA GLY A 295 11.91 27.67 -27.54
C GLY A 295 12.86 27.95 -26.36
N PRO A 296 14.15 28.20 -26.68
CA PRO A 296 15.17 28.47 -25.66
C PRO A 296 14.87 29.74 -24.83
N ASN A 297 14.08 30.65 -25.39
CA ASN A 297 13.61 31.88 -24.74
C ASN A 297 12.13 31.78 -24.31
N GLY A 298 11.55 30.60 -24.32
CA GLY A 298 10.19 30.34 -23.93
C GLY A 298 9.98 30.42 -22.41
N PRO A 299 8.75 30.44 -21.94
CA PRO A 299 8.45 30.35 -20.53
C PRO A 299 8.94 29.00 -20.00
N VAL A 300 9.71 29.04 -18.88
CA VAL A 300 10.10 27.84 -18.17
C VAL A 300 8.83 27.13 -17.70
N PRO A 301 8.62 25.83 -17.99
CA PRO A 301 7.46 25.12 -17.51
C PRO A 301 7.37 25.24 -15.97
N ALA A 302 6.20 25.59 -15.46
CA ALA A 302 5.99 25.77 -14.02
C ALA A 302 6.34 24.52 -13.20
N HIS A 303 6.30 23.35 -13.84
CA HIS A 303 6.65 22.06 -13.23
C HIS A 303 7.30 21.13 -14.26
N PRO A 304 8.59 21.32 -14.59
CA PRO A 304 9.29 20.49 -15.60
C PRO A 304 9.35 19.00 -15.22
N ALA A 305 9.24 18.68 -13.95
CA ALA A 305 9.24 17.30 -13.47
C ALA A 305 7.85 16.61 -13.50
N SER A 306 6.78 17.33 -13.81
CA SER A 306 5.42 16.78 -13.76
C SER A 306 4.97 16.09 -15.05
N GLY A 307 5.70 16.26 -16.16
CA GLY A 307 5.27 15.81 -17.49
C GLY A 307 3.97 16.48 -18.00
N LEU A 308 3.53 17.54 -17.32
CA LEU A 308 2.35 18.31 -17.69
C LEU A 308 2.74 19.38 -18.73
N GLU A 309 3.00 18.96 -19.94
CA GLU A 309 3.22 19.88 -21.04
C GLU A 309 1.89 20.48 -21.50
N LEU A 310 1.89 21.80 -21.75
CA LEU A 310 0.72 22.51 -22.22
C LEU A 310 0.51 22.21 -23.71
N ASN A 311 -0.71 21.83 -24.07
CA ASN A 311 -1.12 21.77 -25.47
C ASN A 311 -1.43 23.17 -25.97
N ARG A 312 -0.39 23.95 -26.35
CA ARG A 312 -0.49 25.35 -26.73
C ARG A 312 -1.43 25.59 -27.90
N PRO A 313 -1.51 24.74 -28.94
CA PRO A 313 -2.53 24.87 -29.99
C PRO A 313 -3.94 24.98 -29.48
N LEU A 314 -4.25 24.44 -28.30
CA LEU A 314 -5.58 24.49 -27.69
C LEU A 314 -5.71 25.51 -26.56
N THR A 315 -4.62 25.96 -25.97
CA THR A 315 -4.63 26.80 -24.76
C THR A 315 -4.19 28.23 -25.00
N ASP A 316 -3.29 28.46 -25.97
CA ASP A 316 -2.74 29.78 -26.21
C ASP A 316 -3.68 30.60 -27.09
N VAL A 317 -3.87 31.84 -26.72
CA VAL A 317 -4.61 32.85 -27.51
C VAL A 317 -3.62 33.74 -28.23
N PHE A 318 -3.89 33.99 -29.51
CA PHE A 318 -3.08 34.90 -30.33
C PHE A 318 -3.95 35.79 -31.16
N GLU A 319 -3.42 36.90 -31.61
CA GLU A 319 -4.08 37.86 -32.48
C GLU A 319 -3.85 37.45 -33.95
N PRO A 320 -4.89 36.98 -34.67
CA PRO A 320 -4.71 36.33 -35.98
C PRO A 320 -4.27 37.30 -37.08
N GLY A 321 -4.50 38.57 -36.91
CA GLY A 321 -4.18 39.57 -37.90
C GLY A 321 -4.79 39.27 -39.27
N SER A 322 -3.96 39.48 -40.38
CA SER A 322 -4.41 39.23 -41.77
C SER A 322 -4.76 37.77 -42.07
N THR A 323 -4.36 36.80 -41.22
CA THR A 323 -4.74 35.39 -41.40
C THR A 323 -6.25 35.18 -41.22
N ALA A 324 -6.93 36.04 -40.44
CA ALA A 324 -8.38 35.99 -40.27
C ALA A 324 -9.13 36.29 -41.60
N LYS A 325 -8.50 36.93 -42.57
CA LYS A 325 -9.10 37.24 -43.88
C LYS A 325 -9.42 36.00 -44.70
N VAL A 326 -8.73 34.88 -44.44
CA VAL A 326 -9.04 33.59 -45.08
C VAL A 326 -10.49 33.19 -44.79
N VAL A 327 -10.93 33.34 -43.54
CA VAL A 327 -12.33 33.07 -43.15
C VAL A 327 -13.30 33.99 -43.84
N THR A 328 -12.98 35.30 -43.89
CA THR A 328 -13.83 36.32 -44.52
C THR A 328 -13.97 36.13 -46.04
N ILE A 329 -12.95 35.58 -46.72
CA ILE A 329 -12.99 35.35 -48.18
C ILE A 329 -13.70 34.03 -48.50
N ALA A 330 -13.64 33.03 -47.60
CA ALA A 330 -14.24 31.72 -47.79
C ALA A 330 -15.77 31.69 -47.51
N THR A 331 -16.31 32.72 -46.86
CA THR A 331 -17.75 32.94 -46.65
C THR A 331 -18.37 33.80 -47.73
#